data_33bfb959f7eb5e5fe1d59771c4b65f9e
#
_entry.id   33bfb959f7eb5e5fe1d59771c4b65f9e
#
_cell.length_a   1.000
_cell.length_b   1.000
_cell.length_c   1.000
_cell.angle_alpha   90.00
_cell.angle_beta   90.00
_cell.angle_gamma   90.00
#
_symmetry.space_group_name_H-M   'P 1'
#
loop_
_entity.id
_entity.type
_entity.pdbx_description
1 polymer ?
#
loop_
_entity_poly.entity_id
_entity_poly.type
_entity_poly.pdbx_seq_one_letter_code
_entity_poly.pdbx_strand_id
1 'polypeptide(L)'
;MTASEADPRGRARAGRVRFATFNVLHGRPMRDGRPVALPPGCGPDAPLVRAVASLDADVLALQELDRLQERSGRVDQARAAAEGAGAPYWRYASAFTTGPAPTGGQTPEPHERALRVYGPDRTGSGAGVDDGVPSHGIALLSRLPVRHWRARRLAPAPVPMPLRTPGRRGLTVSWDQPRAALAAVLEGSRGPFTVVALHLSFVPGWNVRQLLDVRAWTADLPGPRILLGDLNLTGVLPRAVLNSPARKGRTELRRTPDASPRLSRTWHDLARTPTYPAHRPLVQFDHVLANGIAPDAATGVATPPTEVSDHRPLVLELPL
;
A
#
# COMPACT_ATOMS: atom_id res chain seq x y z
N MET A 1 16.00 39.78 -1.30
CA MET A 1 15.24 39.25 -2.43
C MET A 1 15.96 37.99 -2.85
N THR A 2 15.59 36.85 -2.28
CA THR A 2 16.13 35.53 -2.65
C THR A 2 15.13 34.87 -3.54
N ALA A 3 15.51 34.65 -4.79
CA ALA A 3 14.70 33.90 -5.77
C ALA A 3 14.53 32.49 -5.26
N SER A 4 13.27 32.07 -5.09
CA SER A 4 12.88 30.68 -4.87
C SER A 4 13.30 29.89 -6.09
N GLU A 5 14.25 28.98 -5.96
CA GLU A 5 14.55 27.97 -6.98
C GLU A 5 13.29 27.09 -7.15
N ALA A 6 12.58 27.33 -8.22
CA ALA A 6 11.47 26.50 -8.64
C ALA A 6 12.02 25.12 -9.04
N ASP A 7 11.59 24.06 -8.33
CA ASP A 7 11.85 22.66 -8.68
C ASP A 7 11.48 22.41 -10.15
N PRO A 8 12.44 22.05 -11.03
CA PRO A 8 12.16 21.81 -12.44
C PRO A 8 11.22 20.60 -12.70
N ARG A 9 10.94 19.75 -11.69
CA ARG A 9 9.95 18.66 -11.74
C ARG A 9 8.54 19.13 -11.39
N GLY A 10 8.38 20.35 -10.82
CA GLY A 10 7.13 20.98 -10.42
C GLY A 10 6.32 21.62 -11.55
N ARG A 11 6.75 21.51 -12.81
CA ARG A 11 5.94 21.99 -13.92
C ARG A 11 4.71 21.10 -14.12
N ALA A 12 3.69 21.46 -13.33
CA ALA A 12 2.31 21.48 -13.78
C ALA A 12 1.71 20.15 -14.25
N ARG A 13 1.49 19.27 -13.32
CA ARG A 13 0.21 18.56 -13.31
C ARG A 13 -0.81 19.49 -12.63
N ALA A 14 -1.05 20.68 -13.23
CA ALA A 14 -1.79 21.79 -12.63
C ALA A 14 -3.07 21.28 -11.90
N GLY A 15 -3.02 21.19 -10.55
CA GLY A 15 -4.14 20.73 -9.74
C GLY A 15 -4.44 19.24 -9.80
N ARG A 16 -3.51 18.38 -10.25
CA ARG A 16 -3.66 16.92 -10.24
C ARG A 16 -2.56 16.26 -9.43
N VAL A 17 -2.91 15.21 -8.71
CA VAL A 17 -2.02 14.38 -7.89
C VAL A 17 -1.91 13.01 -8.54
N ARG A 18 -0.69 12.53 -8.76
CA ARG A 18 -0.40 11.22 -9.32
C ARG A 18 -0.26 10.19 -8.21
N PHE A 19 -1.10 9.17 -8.28
CA PHE A 19 -1.12 8.05 -7.35
C PHE A 19 -0.53 6.82 -8.00
N ALA A 20 0.15 6.01 -7.20
CA ALA A 20 0.50 4.66 -7.58
C ALA A 20 0.27 3.68 -6.43
N THR A 21 -0.09 2.44 -6.75
CA THR A 21 -0.02 1.31 -5.83
C THR A 21 0.77 0.19 -6.47
N PHE A 22 1.60 -0.48 -5.67
CA PHE A 22 2.48 -1.51 -6.17
C PHE A 22 2.81 -2.56 -5.09
N ASN A 23 2.34 -3.79 -5.27
CA ASN A 23 2.86 -4.93 -4.53
C ASN A 23 4.23 -5.28 -5.11
N VAL A 24 5.29 -5.08 -4.33
CA VAL A 24 6.67 -5.15 -4.82
C VAL A 24 7.34 -6.52 -4.65
N LEU A 25 6.64 -7.50 -4.05
CA LEU A 25 7.20 -8.82 -3.78
C LEU A 25 8.64 -8.74 -3.22
N HIS A 26 8.83 -7.95 -2.17
CA HIS A 26 10.13 -7.63 -1.54
C HIS A 26 11.25 -7.23 -2.52
N GLY A 27 10.90 -6.55 -3.61
CA GLY A 27 11.85 -6.08 -4.62
C GLY A 27 12.47 -7.21 -5.46
N ARG A 28 11.85 -8.39 -5.49
CA ARG A 28 12.38 -9.56 -6.17
C ARG A 28 12.44 -9.37 -7.69
N PRO A 29 13.62 -9.44 -8.31
CA PRO A 29 13.73 -9.33 -9.76
C PRO A 29 13.03 -10.49 -10.47
N MET A 30 12.24 -10.14 -11.49
CA MET A 30 11.43 -11.08 -12.24
C MET A 30 11.64 -10.90 -13.75
N ARG A 31 11.63 -12.01 -14.50
CA ARG A 31 11.61 -12.00 -15.97
C ARG A 31 10.68 -13.10 -16.45
N ASP A 32 9.72 -12.76 -17.31
CA ASP A 32 8.74 -13.71 -17.88
C ASP A 32 8.03 -14.56 -16.81
N GLY A 33 7.67 -13.91 -15.68
CA GLY A 33 7.01 -14.57 -14.55
C GLY A 33 7.90 -15.49 -13.70
N ARG A 34 9.23 -15.43 -13.86
CA ARG A 34 10.19 -16.23 -13.10
C ARG A 34 11.18 -15.35 -12.35
N PRO A 35 11.55 -15.72 -11.13
CA PRO A 35 12.62 -15.05 -10.41
C PRO A 35 13.95 -15.15 -11.16
N VAL A 36 14.68 -14.04 -11.18
CA VAL A 36 16.06 -14.00 -11.72
C VAL A 36 17.02 -13.46 -10.66
N ALA A 37 18.30 -13.82 -10.81
CA ALA A 37 19.33 -13.29 -9.93
C ALA A 37 19.57 -11.80 -10.18
N LEU A 38 20.01 -11.08 -9.16
CA LEU A 38 20.49 -9.72 -9.31
C LEU A 38 21.74 -9.69 -10.21
N PRO A 39 21.87 -8.69 -11.10
CA PRO A 39 23.10 -8.50 -11.85
C PRO A 39 24.31 -8.30 -10.92
N PRO A 40 25.50 -8.77 -11.27
CA PRO A 40 26.72 -8.52 -10.51
C PRO A 40 26.92 -7.02 -10.26
N GLY A 41 27.28 -6.65 -9.04
CA GLY A 41 27.51 -5.24 -8.64
C GLY A 41 26.24 -4.42 -8.40
N CYS A 42 25.06 -5.00 -8.59
CA CYS A 42 23.80 -4.33 -8.31
C CYS A 42 23.46 -4.45 -6.81
N GLY A 43 23.19 -3.30 -6.16
CA GLY A 43 22.69 -3.30 -4.77
C GLY A 43 21.36 -4.05 -4.65
N PRO A 44 21.08 -4.67 -3.49
CA PRO A 44 19.91 -5.54 -3.32
C PRO A 44 18.56 -4.80 -3.49
N ASP A 45 18.52 -3.51 -3.25
CA ASP A 45 17.36 -2.62 -3.37
C ASP A 45 17.29 -1.86 -4.70
N ALA A 46 18.37 -1.85 -5.49
CA ALA A 46 18.47 -1.03 -6.70
C ALA A 46 17.35 -1.30 -7.74
N PRO A 47 16.91 -2.53 -8.01
CA PRO A 47 15.78 -2.77 -8.91
C PRO A 47 14.46 -2.19 -8.37
N LEU A 48 14.21 -2.32 -7.07
CA LEU A 48 13.04 -1.75 -6.42
C LEU A 48 13.05 -0.22 -6.53
N VAL A 49 14.19 0.41 -6.21
CA VAL A 49 14.36 1.88 -6.26
C VAL A 49 14.11 2.39 -7.68
N ARG A 50 14.68 1.74 -8.71
CA ARG A 50 14.44 2.12 -10.11
C ARG A 50 12.97 1.98 -10.49
N ALA A 51 12.35 0.86 -10.13
CA ALA A 51 10.94 0.61 -10.43
C ALA A 51 10.04 1.68 -9.79
N VAL A 52 10.26 2.00 -8.51
CA VAL A 52 9.52 3.04 -7.78
C VAL A 52 9.76 4.43 -8.37
N ALA A 53 11.01 4.79 -8.64
CA ALA A 53 11.36 6.09 -9.23
C ALA A 53 10.70 6.31 -10.59
N SER A 54 10.59 5.24 -11.41
CA SER A 54 10.00 5.31 -12.75
C SER A 54 8.50 5.61 -12.75
N LEU A 55 7.80 5.38 -11.63
CA LEU A 55 6.36 5.67 -11.51
C LEU A 55 6.09 7.17 -11.42
N ASP A 56 7.07 7.95 -10.98
CA ASP A 56 6.99 9.41 -10.77
C ASP A 56 5.69 9.81 -10.06
N ALA A 57 5.34 9.09 -9.00
CA ALA A 57 4.12 9.27 -8.25
C ALA A 57 4.29 10.29 -7.12
N ASP A 58 3.27 11.14 -6.90
CA ASP A 58 3.22 12.07 -5.77
C ASP A 58 2.82 11.36 -4.48
N VAL A 59 1.98 10.32 -4.60
CA VAL A 59 1.55 9.47 -3.50
C VAL A 59 1.64 8.00 -3.93
N LEU A 60 2.34 7.19 -3.14
CA LEU A 60 2.65 5.81 -3.49
C LEU A 60 2.39 4.86 -2.33
N ALA A 61 1.54 3.87 -2.54
CA ALA A 61 1.32 2.76 -1.61
C ALA A 61 2.10 1.53 -2.08
N LEU A 62 2.97 1.01 -1.22
CA LEU A 62 3.78 -0.17 -1.50
C LEU A 62 3.37 -1.31 -0.56
N GLN A 63 3.20 -2.50 -1.11
CA GLN A 63 2.92 -3.72 -0.37
C GLN A 63 4.08 -4.69 -0.49
N GLU A 64 4.18 -5.60 0.47
CA GLU A 64 5.22 -6.63 0.56
C GLU A 64 6.65 -6.09 0.62
N LEU A 65 6.85 -5.02 1.35
CA LEU A 65 8.18 -4.51 1.64
C LEU A 65 8.83 -5.26 2.80
N ASP A 66 10.11 -5.54 2.65
CA ASP A 66 10.96 -6.05 3.72
C ASP A 66 11.72 -4.91 4.38
N ARG A 67 11.91 -5.04 5.69
CA ARG A 67 12.86 -4.26 6.46
C ARG A 67 13.84 -5.21 7.15
N LEU A 68 15.13 -5.06 6.86
CA LEU A 68 16.26 -5.81 7.44
C LEU A 68 16.18 -7.35 7.27
N GLN A 69 15.40 -7.86 6.32
CA GLN A 69 15.33 -9.29 6.05
C GLN A 69 16.52 -9.79 5.22
N GLU A 70 17.01 -10.99 5.50
CA GLU A 70 18.14 -11.58 4.79
C GLU A 70 17.86 -11.77 3.30
N ARG A 71 16.66 -12.23 2.95
CA ARG A 71 16.25 -12.51 1.57
C ARG A 71 16.30 -11.28 0.67
N SER A 72 16.22 -10.09 1.24
CA SER A 72 16.25 -8.79 0.55
C SER A 72 17.52 -7.98 0.86
N GLY A 73 18.59 -8.64 1.34
CA GLY A 73 19.91 -8.03 1.56
C GLY A 73 20.01 -7.16 2.81
N ARG A 74 19.11 -7.35 3.78
CA ARG A 74 19.06 -6.61 5.06
C ARG A 74 18.93 -5.10 4.92
N VAL A 75 18.27 -4.64 3.84
CA VAL A 75 18.00 -3.22 3.60
C VAL A 75 16.66 -2.80 4.20
N ASP A 76 16.50 -1.51 4.45
CA ASP A 76 15.21 -0.87 4.73
C ASP A 76 14.60 -0.44 3.40
N GLN A 77 13.78 -1.31 2.81
CA GLN A 77 13.20 -1.09 1.48
C GLN A 77 12.24 0.11 1.44
N ALA A 78 11.57 0.42 2.57
CA ALA A 78 10.67 1.57 2.62
C ALA A 78 11.44 2.88 2.55
N ARG A 79 12.56 2.98 3.26
CA ARG A 79 13.47 4.14 3.19
C ARG A 79 14.05 4.28 1.80
N ALA A 80 14.62 3.21 1.25
CA ALA A 80 15.22 3.23 -0.09
C ALA A 80 14.21 3.63 -1.17
N ALA A 81 12.97 3.11 -1.09
CA ALA A 81 11.88 3.48 -1.98
C ALA A 81 11.48 4.96 -1.83
N ALA A 82 11.41 5.48 -0.60
CA ALA A 82 11.08 6.87 -0.33
C ALA A 82 12.14 7.83 -0.90
N GLU A 83 13.42 7.51 -0.71
CA GLU A 83 14.56 8.25 -1.28
C GLU A 83 14.49 8.22 -2.82
N GLY A 84 14.29 7.04 -3.43
CA GLY A 84 14.17 6.89 -4.87
C GLY A 84 12.98 7.61 -5.49
N ALA A 85 11.86 7.67 -4.78
CA ALA A 85 10.66 8.41 -5.18
C ALA A 85 10.78 9.93 -4.95
N GLY A 86 11.78 10.41 -4.19
CA GLY A 86 11.86 11.79 -3.73
C GLY A 86 10.68 12.16 -2.82
N ALA A 87 10.24 11.24 -1.96
CA ALA A 87 9.09 11.38 -1.08
C ALA A 87 9.54 11.66 0.38
N PRO A 88 9.54 12.92 0.84
CA PRO A 88 10.03 13.27 2.18
C PRO A 88 9.10 12.78 3.29
N TYR A 89 7.84 12.55 2.99
CA TYR A 89 6.84 12.09 3.96
C TYR A 89 6.55 10.62 3.72
N TRP A 90 6.92 9.76 4.64
CA TRP A 90 6.63 8.33 4.53
C TRP A 90 6.46 7.66 5.88
N ARG A 91 5.69 6.57 5.89
CA ARG A 91 5.63 5.61 6.99
C ARG A 91 5.64 4.20 6.44
N TYR A 92 6.32 3.33 7.16
CA TYR A 92 6.26 1.89 6.99
C TYR A 92 5.58 1.28 8.21
N ALA A 93 4.59 0.42 8.00
CA ALA A 93 3.92 -0.35 9.05
C ALA A 93 4.28 -1.83 8.91
N SER A 94 4.92 -2.37 9.93
CA SER A 94 5.24 -3.79 10.03
C SER A 94 3.96 -4.59 10.23
N ALA A 95 3.61 -5.43 9.28
CA ALA A 95 2.51 -6.38 9.43
C ALA A 95 2.86 -7.48 10.43
N PHE A 96 4.11 -7.96 10.36
CA PHE A 96 4.71 -8.92 11.30
C PHE A 96 6.23 -8.78 11.31
N THR A 97 6.83 -9.17 12.44
CA THR A 97 8.27 -9.32 12.59
C THR A 97 8.71 -10.74 12.24
N THR A 98 9.97 -10.90 11.93
CA THR A 98 10.54 -12.21 11.60
C THR A 98 11.73 -12.49 12.50
N GLY A 99 11.85 -13.74 12.92
CA GLY A 99 12.98 -14.27 13.66
C GLY A 99 13.68 -15.41 12.92
N PRO A 100 14.78 -15.92 13.44
CA PRO A 100 15.51 -17.02 12.83
C PRO A 100 14.63 -18.28 12.74
N ALA A 101 14.66 -18.95 11.59
CA ALA A 101 13.96 -20.22 11.42
C ALA A 101 14.85 -21.41 11.82
N PRO A 102 14.29 -22.49 12.38
CA PRO A 102 15.06 -23.68 12.74
C PRO A 102 15.80 -24.34 11.57
N THR A 103 15.30 -24.15 10.35
CA THR A 103 15.87 -24.71 9.11
C THR A 103 16.72 -23.69 8.33
N GLY A 104 17.09 -22.58 8.97
CA GLY A 104 17.78 -21.45 8.32
C GLY A 104 16.80 -20.46 7.68
N GLY A 105 17.27 -19.19 7.50
CA GLY A 105 16.45 -18.09 7.05
C GLY A 105 15.60 -17.47 8.17
N GLN A 106 14.49 -16.84 7.80
CA GLN A 106 13.62 -16.12 8.74
C GLN A 106 12.16 -16.60 8.63
N THR A 107 11.47 -16.65 9.76
CA THR A 107 10.05 -17.02 9.86
C THR A 107 9.29 -15.96 10.64
N PRO A 108 7.98 -15.75 10.37
CA PRO A 108 7.16 -14.84 11.15
C PRO A 108 7.19 -15.20 12.66
N GLU A 109 7.35 -14.16 13.50
CA GLU A 109 7.25 -14.31 14.96
C GLU A 109 5.78 -14.46 15.37
N PRO A 110 5.35 -15.63 15.87
CA PRO A 110 3.94 -15.91 16.08
C PRO A 110 3.30 -15.11 17.22
N HIS A 111 4.11 -14.60 18.14
CA HIS A 111 3.66 -13.93 19.36
C HIS A 111 3.71 -12.41 19.30
N GLU A 112 4.36 -11.83 18.29
CA GLU A 112 4.42 -10.37 18.13
C GLU A 112 3.05 -9.82 17.73
N ARG A 113 2.44 -9.08 18.63
CA ARG A 113 1.13 -8.43 18.42
C ARG A 113 1.25 -6.91 18.25
N ALA A 114 2.39 -6.33 18.54
CA ALA A 114 2.60 -4.91 18.43
C ALA A 114 2.71 -4.49 16.97
N LEU A 115 2.04 -3.41 16.63
CA LEU A 115 2.21 -2.74 15.35
C LEU A 115 3.40 -1.79 15.46
N ARG A 116 4.46 -2.07 14.71
CA ARG A 116 5.62 -1.18 14.62
C ARG A 116 5.48 -0.28 13.41
N VAL A 117 5.72 1.02 13.60
CA VAL A 117 5.64 2.03 12.54
C VAL A 117 6.96 2.77 12.50
N TYR A 118 7.57 2.85 11.30
CA TYR A 118 8.84 3.52 11.07
C TYR A 118 8.64 4.67 10.07
N GLY A 119 9.52 5.66 10.13
CA GLY A 119 9.46 6.84 9.25
C GLY A 119 10.73 7.66 9.32
N PRO A 120 10.80 8.81 8.62
CA PRO A 120 11.98 9.68 8.62
C PRO A 120 12.22 10.35 9.97
N ASP A 121 11.14 10.59 10.76
CA ASP A 121 11.24 11.32 12.02
C ASP A 121 11.58 10.37 13.17
N ARG A 122 12.63 10.69 13.89
CA ARG A 122 12.99 10.03 15.15
C ARG A 122 12.16 10.49 16.35
N THR A 123 11.27 11.48 16.16
CA THR A 123 10.57 12.21 17.22
C THR A 123 9.05 12.03 17.14
N GLY A 124 8.58 10.83 17.37
CA GLY A 124 7.13 10.59 17.48
C GLY A 124 6.85 9.42 18.42
N SER A 125 5.96 9.61 19.39
CA SER A 125 5.44 8.55 20.23
C SER A 125 4.79 7.47 19.35
N GLY A 126 5.47 6.34 19.15
CA GLY A 126 5.00 5.22 18.33
C GLY A 126 5.75 5.00 17.00
N ALA A 127 6.55 5.96 16.51
CA ALA A 127 7.51 5.69 15.43
C ALA A 127 8.72 4.98 16.04
N GLY A 128 8.94 3.71 15.69
CA GLY A 128 10.01 2.91 16.25
C GLY A 128 11.38 3.56 16.04
N VAL A 129 12.13 3.65 17.11
CA VAL A 129 13.59 3.75 17.04
C VAL A 129 14.05 2.64 16.09
N ASP A 130 15.10 2.87 15.31
CA ASP A 130 15.73 1.79 14.53
C ASP A 130 16.18 0.69 15.50
N ASP A 131 15.29 -0.28 15.71
CA ASP A 131 15.45 -1.36 16.70
C ASP A 131 16.16 -2.59 16.12
N GLY A 132 16.57 -2.51 14.85
CA GLY A 132 17.23 -3.60 14.15
C GLY A 132 16.34 -4.83 13.90
N VAL A 133 15.02 -4.75 14.18
CA VAL A 133 14.11 -5.90 14.07
C VAL A 133 13.70 -6.14 12.61
N PRO A 134 14.01 -7.33 12.05
CA PRO A 134 13.56 -7.69 10.71
C PRO A 134 12.04 -7.81 10.65
N SER A 135 11.43 -7.27 9.61
CA SER A 135 9.98 -7.27 9.47
C SER A 135 9.52 -7.23 8.01
N HIS A 136 8.23 -7.50 7.81
CA HIS A 136 7.54 -7.44 6.53
C HIS A 136 6.27 -6.61 6.66
N GLY A 137 5.97 -5.78 5.66
CA GLY A 137 4.83 -4.88 5.79
C GLY A 137 4.51 -4.05 4.56
N ILE A 138 3.92 -2.89 4.81
CA ILE A 138 3.49 -1.93 3.79
C ILE A 138 4.08 -0.55 4.06
N ALA A 139 4.19 0.27 3.01
CA ALA A 139 4.54 1.68 3.15
C ALA A 139 3.56 2.58 2.40
N LEU A 140 3.41 3.79 2.92
CA LEU A 140 2.76 4.90 2.24
C LEU A 140 3.75 6.06 2.18
N LEU A 141 4.06 6.49 0.96
CA LEU A 141 5.02 7.55 0.64
C LEU A 141 4.26 8.73 0.03
N SER A 142 4.70 9.95 0.32
CA SER A 142 4.09 11.17 -0.21
C SER A 142 5.13 12.27 -0.46
N ARG A 143 5.01 12.95 -1.59
CA ARG A 143 5.66 14.23 -1.87
C ARG A 143 4.86 15.40 -1.29
N LEU A 144 3.55 15.18 -1.05
CA LEU A 144 2.68 16.18 -0.46
C LEU A 144 2.80 16.17 1.06
N PRO A 145 2.68 17.35 1.73
CA PRO A 145 2.70 17.43 3.18
C PRO A 145 1.61 16.59 3.84
N VAL A 146 1.96 15.96 4.95
CA VAL A 146 1.06 15.10 5.73
C VAL A 146 0.72 15.76 7.06
N ARG A 147 -0.56 16.01 7.31
CA ARG A 147 -1.07 16.53 8.58
C ARG A 147 -1.12 15.48 9.68
N HIS A 148 -1.53 14.27 9.33
CA HIS A 148 -1.82 13.23 10.29
C HIS A 148 -1.60 11.85 9.72
N TRP A 149 -1.05 10.95 10.54
CA TRP A 149 -0.85 9.55 10.24
C TRP A 149 -1.66 8.66 11.18
N ARG A 150 -2.20 7.58 10.65
CA ARG A 150 -2.75 6.47 11.42
C ARG A 150 -2.22 5.15 10.88
N ALA A 151 -2.02 4.21 11.77
CA ALA A 151 -1.66 2.84 11.42
C ALA A 151 -2.58 1.85 12.15
N ARG A 152 -2.89 0.73 11.49
CA ARG A 152 -3.73 -0.32 12.06
C ARG A 152 -3.22 -1.68 11.64
N ARG A 153 -3.12 -2.60 12.61
CA ARG A 153 -2.89 -4.01 12.35
C ARG A 153 -4.21 -4.69 12.00
N LEU A 154 -4.19 -5.51 10.95
CA LEU A 154 -5.31 -6.32 10.53
C LEU A 154 -5.01 -7.78 10.90
N ALA A 155 -5.90 -8.40 11.67
CA ALA A 155 -5.72 -9.78 12.11
C ALA A 155 -5.73 -10.74 10.91
N PRO A 156 -4.90 -11.80 10.93
CA PRO A 156 -4.94 -12.85 9.90
C PRO A 156 -6.22 -13.69 10.02
N ALA A 157 -6.54 -14.40 8.95
CA ALA A 157 -7.61 -15.39 8.98
C ALA A 157 -7.26 -16.50 9.99
N PRO A 158 -8.24 -16.96 10.79
CA PRO A 158 -8.01 -17.99 11.81
C PRO A 158 -7.90 -19.41 11.24
N VAL A 159 -8.05 -19.55 9.93
CA VAL A 159 -8.01 -20.83 9.22
C VAL A 159 -7.00 -20.77 8.08
N PRO A 160 -6.26 -21.87 7.85
CA PRO A 160 -5.36 -21.94 6.72
C PRO A 160 -6.13 -22.16 5.41
N MET A 161 -5.48 -21.85 4.29
CA MET A 161 -6.05 -22.04 2.95
C MET A 161 -5.15 -22.92 2.10
N PRO A 162 -5.70 -23.90 1.35
CA PRO A 162 -4.92 -24.66 0.39
C PRO A 162 -4.62 -23.79 -0.85
N LEU A 163 -3.33 -23.59 -1.14
CA LEU A 163 -2.85 -22.82 -2.28
C LEU A 163 -1.96 -23.67 -3.18
N ARG A 164 -1.94 -23.35 -4.46
CA ARG A 164 -0.91 -23.86 -5.38
C ARG A 164 0.33 -22.97 -5.25
N THR A 165 1.41 -23.54 -4.74
CA THR A 165 2.70 -22.84 -4.66
C THR A 165 3.52 -23.14 -5.92
N PRO A 166 4.05 -22.12 -6.62
CA PRO A 166 4.93 -22.33 -7.75
C PRO A 166 6.11 -23.24 -7.39
N GLY A 167 6.39 -24.22 -8.24
CA GLY A 167 7.49 -25.19 -8.02
C GLY A 167 7.15 -26.38 -7.11
N ARG A 168 5.96 -26.44 -6.51
CA ARG A 168 5.49 -27.62 -5.75
C ARG A 168 4.34 -28.34 -6.46
N ARG A 169 4.36 -29.68 -6.43
CA ARG A 169 3.23 -30.49 -6.92
C ARG A 169 2.12 -30.53 -5.86
N GLY A 170 0.86 -30.29 -6.29
CA GLY A 170 -0.31 -30.35 -5.42
C GLY A 170 -0.63 -29.01 -4.72
N LEU A 171 -1.53 -29.09 -3.71
CA LEU A 171 -1.93 -27.98 -2.87
C LEU A 171 -1.07 -27.95 -1.61
N THR A 172 -0.58 -26.78 -1.24
CA THR A 172 0.14 -26.54 0.02
C THR A 172 -0.80 -25.80 0.96
N VAL A 173 -0.95 -26.27 2.19
CA VAL A 173 -1.70 -25.58 3.23
C VAL A 173 -0.89 -24.35 3.66
N SER A 174 -1.45 -23.17 3.47
CA SER A 174 -0.82 -21.89 3.81
C SER A 174 -1.64 -21.18 4.88
N TRP A 175 -0.99 -20.78 5.96
CA TRP A 175 -1.57 -19.92 6.98
C TRP A 175 -1.53 -18.47 6.51
N ASP A 176 -2.61 -17.75 6.76
CA ASP A 176 -2.65 -16.31 6.54
C ASP A 176 -1.72 -15.60 7.53
N GLN A 177 -1.20 -14.48 7.10
CA GLN A 177 -0.32 -13.65 7.92
C GLN A 177 -1.04 -12.36 8.33
N PRO A 178 -0.66 -11.75 9.46
CA PRO A 178 -1.13 -10.42 9.80
C PRO A 178 -0.89 -9.44 8.67
N ARG A 179 -1.80 -8.48 8.52
CA ARG A 179 -1.71 -7.39 7.55
C ARG A 179 -1.66 -6.05 8.27
N ALA A 180 -1.35 -5.01 7.54
CA ALA A 180 -1.37 -3.65 8.05
C ALA A 180 -2.13 -2.72 7.11
N ALA A 181 -2.65 -1.62 7.67
CA ALA A 181 -3.20 -0.49 6.96
C ALA A 181 -2.53 0.80 7.45
N LEU A 182 -2.19 1.68 6.52
CA LEU A 182 -1.67 3.02 6.80
C LEU A 182 -2.63 4.05 6.23
N ALA A 183 -3.02 5.04 7.03
CA ALA A 183 -3.81 6.18 6.58
C ALA A 183 -3.02 7.47 6.82
N ALA A 184 -3.08 8.38 5.85
CA ALA A 184 -2.52 9.71 5.92
C ALA A 184 -3.55 10.75 5.50
N VAL A 185 -3.63 11.87 6.22
CA VAL A 185 -4.34 13.06 5.80
C VAL A 185 -3.33 13.98 5.14
N LEU A 186 -3.50 14.22 3.84
CA LEU A 186 -2.60 14.98 2.99
C LEU A 186 -3.17 16.36 2.69
N GLU A 187 -2.27 17.32 2.39
CA GLU A 187 -2.61 18.64 1.90
C GLU A 187 -2.70 18.64 0.38
N GLY A 188 -3.90 18.78 -0.16
CA GLY A 188 -4.12 18.99 -1.59
C GLY A 188 -4.36 20.46 -1.92
N SER A 189 -4.34 20.79 -3.21
CA SER A 189 -4.63 22.15 -3.70
C SER A 189 -6.07 22.59 -3.43
N ARG A 190 -6.99 21.63 -3.27
CA ARG A 190 -8.42 21.84 -2.99
C ARG A 190 -8.80 21.59 -1.52
N GLY A 191 -7.81 21.45 -0.64
CA GLY A 191 -7.99 21.14 0.76
C GLY A 191 -7.51 19.73 1.15
N PRO A 192 -7.68 19.36 2.43
CA PRO A 192 -7.19 18.07 2.91
C PRO A 192 -7.98 16.91 2.34
N PHE A 193 -7.28 15.80 2.09
CA PHE A 193 -7.86 14.53 1.67
C PHE A 193 -7.18 13.37 2.37
N THR A 194 -7.82 12.22 2.41
CA THR A 194 -7.28 11.02 3.08
C THR A 194 -6.86 9.97 2.08
N VAL A 195 -5.68 9.42 2.27
CA VAL A 195 -5.15 8.26 1.54
C VAL A 195 -4.96 7.09 2.48
N VAL A 196 -5.36 5.89 2.04
CA VAL A 196 -5.23 4.66 2.83
C VAL A 196 -4.53 3.60 2.01
N ALA A 197 -3.31 3.25 2.41
CA ALA A 197 -2.57 2.13 1.84
C ALA A 197 -2.98 0.82 2.51
N LEU A 198 -3.23 -0.21 1.70
CA LEU A 198 -3.74 -1.51 2.13
C LEU A 198 -2.95 -2.67 1.52
N HIS A 199 -2.86 -3.76 2.27
CA HIS A 199 -2.66 -5.10 1.75
C HIS A 199 -3.57 -6.03 2.55
N LEU A 200 -4.56 -6.63 1.90
CA LEU A 200 -5.54 -7.47 2.60
C LEU A 200 -5.17 -8.95 2.52
N SER A 201 -5.81 -9.74 3.36
CA SER A 201 -5.70 -11.20 3.36
C SER A 201 -6.04 -11.79 1.98
N PHE A 202 -5.34 -12.86 1.61
CA PHE A 202 -5.70 -13.65 0.42
C PHE A 202 -6.87 -14.62 0.69
N VAL A 203 -7.32 -14.76 1.95
CA VAL A 203 -8.40 -15.68 2.32
C VAL A 203 -9.75 -15.05 2.00
N PRO A 204 -10.56 -15.68 1.11
CA PRO A 204 -11.89 -15.17 0.73
C PRO A 204 -12.80 -14.95 1.94
N GLY A 205 -13.53 -13.86 1.93
CA GLY A 205 -14.41 -13.45 3.03
C GLY A 205 -13.65 -12.76 4.18
N TRP A 206 -12.41 -13.14 4.46
CA TRP A 206 -11.59 -12.44 5.45
C TRP A 206 -11.09 -11.09 4.93
N ASN A 207 -10.65 -11.03 3.66
CA ASN A 207 -10.37 -9.78 2.96
C ASN A 207 -11.58 -8.83 2.93
N VAL A 208 -12.79 -9.35 2.71
CA VAL A 208 -14.03 -8.56 2.79
C VAL A 208 -14.21 -7.96 4.19
N ARG A 209 -14.05 -8.78 5.24
CA ARG A 209 -14.12 -8.32 6.62
C ARG A 209 -13.08 -7.22 6.91
N GLN A 210 -11.82 -7.45 6.52
CA GLN A 210 -10.75 -6.47 6.71
C GLN A 210 -11.06 -5.15 5.97
N LEU A 211 -11.59 -5.21 4.74
CA LEU A 211 -11.97 -4.01 3.98
C LEU A 211 -13.09 -3.22 4.68
N LEU A 212 -14.10 -3.90 5.23
CA LEU A 212 -15.17 -3.27 6.03
C LEU A 212 -14.62 -2.64 7.32
N ASP A 213 -13.70 -3.32 7.99
CA ASP A 213 -13.04 -2.81 9.20
C ASP A 213 -12.22 -1.54 8.89
N VAL A 214 -11.51 -1.50 7.76
CA VAL A 214 -10.76 -0.31 7.32
C VAL A 214 -11.70 0.83 6.95
N ARG A 215 -12.80 0.56 6.24
CA ARG A 215 -13.83 1.57 5.94
C ARG A 215 -14.37 2.22 7.22
N ALA A 216 -14.67 1.43 8.24
CA ALA A 216 -15.15 1.93 9.53
C ALA A 216 -14.06 2.73 10.27
N TRP A 217 -12.83 2.23 10.27
CA TRP A 217 -11.70 2.85 10.95
C TRP A 217 -11.32 4.24 10.39
N THR A 218 -11.58 4.47 9.10
CA THR A 218 -11.25 5.75 8.44
C THR A 218 -12.46 6.66 8.25
N ALA A 219 -13.62 6.30 8.82
CA ALA A 219 -14.87 7.00 8.57
C ALA A 219 -14.92 8.44 9.12
N ASP A 220 -14.12 8.74 10.13
CA ASP A 220 -13.99 10.07 10.78
C ASP A 220 -12.91 10.95 10.11
N LEU A 221 -12.11 10.41 9.19
CA LEU A 221 -11.09 11.17 8.47
C LEU A 221 -11.71 12.03 7.37
N PRO A 222 -11.10 13.19 7.03
CA PRO A 222 -11.63 14.09 6.02
C PRO A 222 -11.72 13.42 4.64
N GLY A 223 -12.74 13.82 3.86
CA GLY A 223 -12.85 13.45 2.44
C GLY A 223 -12.26 14.53 1.53
N PRO A 224 -12.00 14.16 0.26
CA PRO A 224 -12.13 12.85 -0.35
C PRO A 224 -11.27 11.77 0.30
N ARG A 225 -11.72 10.49 0.25
CA ARG A 225 -10.94 9.35 0.76
C ARG A 225 -10.58 8.42 -0.39
N ILE A 226 -9.30 8.03 -0.44
CA ILE A 226 -8.74 7.18 -1.49
C ILE A 226 -8.11 5.96 -0.81
N LEU A 227 -8.60 4.78 -1.14
CA LEU A 227 -8.04 3.50 -0.72
C LEU A 227 -7.28 2.90 -1.90
N LEU A 228 -6.02 2.55 -1.70
CA LEU A 228 -5.21 1.93 -2.73
C LEU A 228 -4.32 0.81 -2.16
N GLY A 229 -4.13 -0.24 -2.95
CA GLY A 229 -3.36 -1.41 -2.53
C GLY A 229 -3.79 -2.70 -3.19
N ASP A 230 -3.09 -3.76 -2.81
CA ASP A 230 -3.48 -5.13 -3.10
C ASP A 230 -4.59 -5.57 -2.15
N LEU A 231 -5.80 -5.66 -2.68
CA LEU A 231 -6.98 -6.03 -1.91
C LEU A 231 -7.24 -7.54 -1.90
N ASN A 232 -6.54 -8.32 -2.73
CA ASN A 232 -6.83 -9.74 -2.92
C ASN A 232 -8.32 -10.01 -3.21
N LEU A 233 -8.99 -9.03 -3.80
CA LEU A 233 -10.38 -9.05 -4.25
C LEU A 233 -10.41 -8.67 -5.73
N THR A 234 -11.30 -9.30 -6.49
CA THR A 234 -11.34 -9.12 -7.96
C THR A 234 -12.61 -8.45 -8.44
N GLY A 235 -12.55 -7.86 -9.63
CA GLY A 235 -13.70 -7.34 -10.35
C GLY A 235 -14.45 -6.23 -9.58
N VAL A 236 -15.75 -6.39 -9.45
CA VAL A 236 -16.62 -5.40 -8.80
C VAL A 236 -16.70 -5.53 -7.28
N LEU A 237 -16.12 -6.61 -6.72
CA LEU A 237 -16.26 -6.94 -5.30
C LEU A 237 -15.76 -5.84 -4.36
N PRO A 238 -14.57 -5.23 -4.53
CA PRO A 238 -14.11 -4.19 -3.60
C PRO A 238 -15.09 -3.03 -3.49
N ARG A 239 -15.57 -2.55 -4.65
CA ARG A 239 -16.57 -1.48 -4.71
C ARG A 239 -17.90 -1.89 -4.08
N ALA A 240 -18.38 -3.09 -4.36
CA ALA A 240 -19.65 -3.60 -3.82
C ALA A 240 -19.57 -3.71 -2.28
N VAL A 241 -18.47 -4.21 -1.75
CA VAL A 241 -18.21 -4.31 -0.30
C VAL A 241 -18.22 -2.92 0.35
N LEU A 242 -17.49 -1.96 -0.22
CA LEU A 242 -17.44 -0.61 0.33
C LEU A 242 -18.79 0.14 0.28
N ASN A 243 -19.64 -0.18 -0.69
CA ASN A 243 -20.98 0.40 -0.80
C ASN A 243 -22.06 -0.40 -0.06
N SER A 244 -21.72 -1.55 0.52
CA SER A 244 -22.69 -2.32 1.30
C SER A 244 -23.16 -1.53 2.52
N PRO A 245 -24.43 -1.74 2.98
CA PRO A 245 -24.93 -1.11 4.20
C PRO A 245 -23.99 -1.41 5.39
N ALA A 246 -23.72 -0.40 6.20
CA ALA A 246 -22.99 -0.62 7.44
C ALA A 246 -23.82 -1.57 8.31
N ARG A 247 -23.22 -2.70 8.77
CA ARG A 247 -23.88 -3.54 9.79
C ARG A 247 -24.18 -2.64 10.99
N LYS A 248 -25.42 -2.57 11.40
CA LYS A 248 -25.84 -1.91 12.64
C LYS A 248 -25.16 -2.62 13.83
N GLY A 249 -24.00 -2.15 14.21
CA GLY A 249 -23.26 -2.59 15.40
C GLY A 249 -23.18 -1.44 16.37
N ARG A 250 -23.55 -1.71 17.59
CA ARG A 250 -23.61 -0.86 18.79
C ARG A 250 -22.44 0.09 18.95
N THR A 251 -22.38 1.20 18.26
CA THR A 251 -21.74 2.46 18.71
C THR A 251 -22.09 3.51 17.64
N GLU A 252 -23.24 4.12 17.74
CA GLU A 252 -23.45 5.44 17.18
C GLU A 252 -22.66 6.44 18.07
N LEU A 253 -21.38 6.62 17.78
CA LEU A 253 -20.68 7.81 18.25
C LEU A 253 -21.37 9.02 17.61
N ARG A 254 -21.76 9.98 18.46
CA ARG A 254 -22.39 11.24 18.12
C ARG A 254 -21.73 11.86 16.89
N ARG A 255 -22.49 11.94 15.81
CA ARG A 255 -22.14 12.69 14.62
C ARG A 255 -22.13 14.17 14.97
N THR A 256 -20.98 14.81 14.88
CA THR A 256 -20.94 16.26 14.66
C THR A 256 -21.50 16.54 13.27
N PRO A 257 -22.41 17.50 13.12
CA PRO A 257 -22.87 17.94 11.80
C PRO A 257 -21.70 18.66 11.13
N ASP A 258 -21.02 17.98 10.23
CA ASP A 258 -20.02 18.63 9.39
C ASP A 258 -20.74 19.39 8.27
N ALA A 259 -20.52 20.71 8.23
CA ALA A 259 -21.13 21.65 7.28
C ALA A 259 -20.49 21.62 5.88
N SER A 260 -19.71 20.60 5.58
CA SER A 260 -19.11 20.42 4.24
C SER A 260 -20.15 19.99 3.20
N PRO A 261 -20.09 20.49 1.96
CA PRO A 261 -20.98 20.05 0.90
C PRO A 261 -20.95 18.53 0.82
N ARG A 262 -22.13 17.92 0.71
CA ARG A 262 -22.33 16.46 0.77
C ARG A 262 -21.57 15.79 -0.37
N LEU A 263 -20.28 15.53 -0.17
CA LEU A 263 -19.49 14.67 -1.03
C LEU A 263 -20.21 13.33 -1.15
N SER A 264 -20.28 12.78 -2.35
CA SER A 264 -20.89 11.48 -2.60
C SER A 264 -20.34 10.45 -1.61
N ARG A 265 -21.21 9.74 -0.90
CA ARG A 265 -20.81 8.65 0.00
C ARG A 265 -20.49 7.36 -0.76
N THR A 266 -20.70 7.36 -2.05
CA THR A 266 -20.49 6.20 -2.92
C THR A 266 -19.01 6.03 -3.21
N TRP A 267 -18.52 4.81 -3.07
CA TRP A 267 -17.17 4.42 -3.49
C TRP A 267 -17.16 4.03 -4.95
N HIS A 268 -16.18 4.51 -5.66
CA HIS A 268 -15.93 4.21 -7.07
C HIS A 268 -14.59 3.52 -7.22
N ASP A 269 -14.51 2.53 -8.09
CA ASP A 269 -13.26 1.95 -8.57
C ASP A 269 -12.78 2.82 -9.74
N LEU A 270 -11.68 3.53 -9.54
CA LEU A 270 -11.18 4.54 -10.46
C LEU A 270 -10.29 3.98 -11.58
N ALA A 271 -9.91 2.70 -11.47
CA ALA A 271 -9.09 2.04 -12.46
C ALA A 271 -9.47 0.56 -12.56
N ARG A 272 -9.87 0.13 -13.75
CA ARG A 272 -10.25 -1.26 -14.02
C ARG A 272 -9.29 -1.86 -15.03
N THR A 273 -8.10 -2.21 -14.55
CA THR A 273 -7.01 -2.70 -15.39
C THR A 273 -6.31 -3.85 -14.66
N PRO A 274 -6.09 -5.00 -15.32
CA PRO A 274 -5.37 -6.12 -14.73
C PRO A 274 -3.93 -5.74 -14.33
N THR A 275 -3.50 -6.26 -13.17
CA THR A 275 -2.17 -6.04 -12.62
C THR A 275 -1.38 -7.33 -12.44
N TYR A 276 -2.05 -8.47 -12.39
CA TYR A 276 -1.46 -9.78 -12.10
C TYR A 276 -1.79 -10.84 -13.18
N PRO A 277 -0.86 -11.75 -13.51
CA PRO A 277 0.56 -11.70 -13.20
C PRO A 277 1.30 -10.67 -14.08
N ALA A 278 2.40 -10.08 -13.59
CA ALA A 278 3.07 -8.94 -14.23
C ALA A 278 3.48 -9.18 -15.68
N HIS A 279 3.94 -10.39 -16.03
CA HIS A 279 4.36 -10.73 -17.39
C HIS A 279 3.19 -10.81 -18.39
N ARG A 280 1.98 -11.17 -17.91
CA ARG A 280 0.75 -11.26 -18.73
C ARG A 280 -0.47 -10.94 -17.84
N PRO A 281 -0.78 -9.68 -17.62
CA PRO A 281 -1.88 -9.31 -16.72
C PRO A 281 -3.24 -9.84 -17.16
N LEU A 282 -3.90 -10.57 -16.26
CA LEU A 282 -5.21 -11.18 -16.48
C LEU A 282 -6.21 -10.84 -15.36
N VAL A 283 -5.70 -10.58 -14.15
CA VAL A 283 -6.51 -10.36 -12.95
C VAL A 283 -6.12 -9.01 -12.34
N GLN A 284 -7.09 -8.29 -11.82
CA GLN A 284 -6.88 -7.09 -11.04
C GLN A 284 -7.01 -7.43 -9.56
N PHE A 285 -5.90 -7.38 -8.80
CA PHE A 285 -5.85 -7.45 -7.34
C PHE A 285 -5.57 -6.10 -6.72
N ASP A 286 -4.87 -5.23 -7.46
CA ASP A 286 -4.50 -3.89 -7.05
C ASP A 286 -5.58 -2.90 -7.49
N HIS A 287 -6.11 -2.13 -6.55
CA HIS A 287 -7.23 -1.23 -6.78
C HIS A 287 -6.93 0.19 -6.29
N VAL A 288 -7.56 1.16 -6.92
CA VAL A 288 -7.69 2.54 -6.41
C VAL A 288 -9.18 2.87 -6.32
N LEU A 289 -9.67 2.90 -5.08
CA LEU A 289 -11.08 3.16 -4.77
C LEU A 289 -11.21 4.52 -4.11
N ALA A 290 -12.15 5.32 -4.55
CA ALA A 290 -12.36 6.65 -3.97
C ALA A 290 -13.81 6.92 -3.59
N ASN A 291 -13.95 7.73 -2.54
CA ASN A 291 -15.20 8.29 -2.06
C ASN A 291 -15.07 9.82 -2.06
N GLY A 292 -16.06 10.49 -2.64
CA GLY A 292 -16.01 11.96 -2.80
C GLY A 292 -15.24 12.43 -4.04
N ILE A 293 -14.94 11.52 -4.96
CA ILE A 293 -14.35 11.79 -6.29
C ILE A 293 -15.30 11.20 -7.34
N ALA A 294 -15.50 11.91 -8.44
CA ALA A 294 -16.30 11.41 -9.54
C ALA A 294 -15.64 10.21 -10.23
N PRO A 295 -16.40 9.21 -10.71
CA PRO A 295 -15.84 7.98 -11.28
C PRO A 295 -14.98 8.19 -12.53
N ASP A 296 -15.25 9.25 -13.27
CA ASP A 296 -14.57 9.69 -14.50
C ASP A 296 -13.45 10.72 -14.28
N ALA A 297 -13.18 11.08 -13.00
CA ALA A 297 -12.16 12.07 -12.68
C ALA A 297 -10.72 11.56 -12.86
N ALA A 298 -10.53 10.24 -12.89
CA ALA A 298 -9.23 9.63 -13.07
C ALA A 298 -8.74 9.77 -14.52
N THR A 299 -7.47 10.17 -14.67
CA THR A 299 -6.78 10.21 -15.96
C THR A 299 -5.44 9.50 -15.86
N GLY A 300 -4.78 9.25 -17.00
CA GLY A 300 -3.46 8.63 -17.01
C GLY A 300 -3.42 7.23 -16.39
N VAL A 301 -4.53 6.49 -16.41
CA VAL A 301 -4.60 5.13 -15.87
C VAL A 301 -3.66 4.22 -16.65
N ALA A 302 -2.71 3.61 -15.96
CA ALA A 302 -1.72 2.73 -16.57
C ALA A 302 -1.24 1.63 -15.60
N THR A 303 -0.82 0.51 -16.19
CA THR A 303 -0.12 -0.57 -15.49
C THR A 303 1.20 -0.85 -16.20
N PRO A 304 2.23 -0.01 -16.00
CA PRO A 304 3.50 -0.14 -16.71
C PRO A 304 4.17 -1.49 -16.40
N PRO A 305 4.96 -2.04 -17.34
CA PRO A 305 5.77 -3.22 -17.08
C PRO A 305 6.82 -2.91 -16.01
N THR A 306 7.26 -3.93 -15.32
CA THR A 306 8.24 -3.83 -14.23
C THR A 306 9.25 -4.98 -14.30
N GLU A 307 10.46 -4.73 -13.79
CA GLU A 307 11.54 -5.72 -13.66
C GLU A 307 11.49 -6.44 -12.30
N VAL A 308 10.64 -5.97 -11.38
CA VAL A 308 10.46 -6.56 -10.05
C VAL A 308 9.01 -6.96 -9.86
N SER A 309 8.76 -7.92 -8.96
CA SER A 309 7.43 -8.39 -8.60
C SER A 309 6.71 -9.19 -9.68
N ASP A 310 5.73 -9.96 -9.24
CA ASP A 310 4.73 -10.65 -10.06
C ASP A 310 3.45 -9.81 -10.24
N HIS A 311 3.38 -8.62 -9.64
CA HIS A 311 2.37 -7.60 -9.89
C HIS A 311 2.91 -6.47 -10.77
N ARG A 312 2.04 -5.83 -11.57
CA ARG A 312 2.33 -4.53 -12.17
C ARG A 312 1.85 -3.41 -11.27
N PRO A 313 2.58 -2.30 -11.20
CA PRO A 313 2.05 -1.12 -10.54
C PRO A 313 0.81 -0.59 -11.24
N LEU A 314 -0.14 -0.06 -10.48
CA LEU A 314 -1.31 0.64 -11.00
C LEU A 314 -1.14 2.13 -10.73
N VAL A 315 -1.20 2.94 -11.77
CA VAL A 315 -0.95 4.40 -11.73
C VAL A 315 -2.16 5.14 -12.27
N LEU A 316 -2.48 6.29 -11.67
CA LEU A 316 -3.50 7.22 -12.19
C LEU A 316 -3.31 8.63 -11.61
N GLU A 317 -4.02 9.62 -12.17
CA GLU A 317 -4.01 11.01 -11.70
C GLU A 317 -5.41 11.47 -11.32
N LEU A 318 -5.52 12.21 -10.19
CA LEU A 318 -6.77 12.75 -9.66
C LEU A 318 -6.69 14.26 -9.44
N PRO A 319 -7.79 15.00 -9.62
CA PRO A 319 -7.87 16.45 -9.38
C PRO A 319 -8.09 16.73 -7.87
N LEU A 320 -7.02 16.99 -7.11
CA LEU A 320 -7.02 17.16 -5.65
C LEU A 320 -6.30 18.43 -5.20
#